data_5ea84fe7d2d4b57665bd5f3d34bf2cdc
#
_entry.id   5ea84fe7d2d4b57665bd5f3d34bf2cdc
#
_cell.length_a   1.000
_cell.length_b   1.000
_cell.length_c   1.000
_cell.angle_alpha   90.00
_cell.angle_beta   90.00
_cell.angle_gamma   90.00
#
_symmetry.space_group_name_H-M   'P 1'
#
loop_
_entity.id
_entity.type
_entity.pdbx_description
1 polymer ?
#
loop_
_entity_poly.entity_id
_entity_poly.type
_entity_poly.pdbx_seq_one_letter_code
_entity_poly.pdbx_strand_id
1 'polypeptide(L)'
;MKKTFFTIFLSFFMLTSQANATNFWEYAQKPYVGMAYSEALNQELPFLLIFAEPKNIVVLSKLMPLVEMVYNDFKGQYNFCIINTSIEENDELVKFFNPQKLPALYLIDTHKRTYTLIEKKYYNKHALKNILTKFKNGTLFD
;
A
#
# COMPACT_ATOMS: atom_id res chain seq x y z
N MET A 1 -10.79 16.95 6.42
CA MET A 1 -10.70 16.72 5.64
C MET A 1 -10.41 16.41 5.50
N LYS A 2 -9.97 15.98 5.93
CA LYS A 2 -9.56 15.53 5.43
C LYS A 2 -9.70 15.36 4.66
N LYS A 3 -10.02 14.91 4.54
CA LYS A 3 -9.94 14.58 3.60
C LYS A 3 -9.73 15.25 2.86
N THR A 4 -9.25 15.55 3.35
CA THR A 4 -8.88 15.90 2.35
C THR A 4 -7.96 15.82 1.77
N PHE A 5 -7.27 15.76 2.56
CA PHE A 5 -6.26 15.50 1.78
C PHE A 5 -6.37 14.38 1.10
N PHE A 6 -6.67 13.47 1.85
CA PHE A 6 -6.67 12.33 1.16
C PHE A 6 -7.72 12.26 0.22
N THR A 7 -8.78 12.90 0.49
CA THR A 7 -9.74 12.99 -0.53
C THR A 7 -9.15 13.57 -1.76
N ILE A 8 -8.31 14.57 -1.59
CA ILE A 8 -7.64 15.10 -2.72
C ILE A 8 -6.75 14.08 -3.32
N PHE A 9 -5.97 13.41 -2.48
CA PHE A 9 -5.08 12.43 -2.96
C PHE A 9 -5.81 11.37 -3.69
N LEU A 10 -6.92 10.94 -3.14
CA LEU A 10 -7.62 9.91 -3.79
C LEU A 10 -8.26 10.34 -5.03
N SER A 11 -8.68 11.54 -5.09
CA SER A 11 -9.19 12.07 -6.34
C SER A 11 -8.16 11.91 -7.44
N PHE A 12 -6.90 12.01 -7.08
CA PHE A 12 -5.88 11.83 -8.07
C PHE A 12 -5.93 10.49 -8.69
N PHE A 13 -6.16 9.47 -7.89
CA PHE A 13 -6.12 8.14 -8.40
C PHE A 13 -7.19 7.84 -9.38
N MET A 14 -8.26 8.59 -9.37
CA MET A 14 -9.35 8.28 -10.22
C MET A 14 -9.31 9.00 -11.51
N LEU A 15 -8.18 9.46 -11.89
CA LEU A 15 -8.12 10.37 -12.95
C LEU A 15 -7.60 9.79 -14.22
N THR A 16 -7.50 10.65 -15.20
CA THR A 16 -7.01 10.33 -16.54
C THR A 16 -5.56 9.87 -16.47
N SER A 17 -5.06 9.35 -17.57
CA SER A 17 -3.66 8.93 -17.63
C SER A 17 -2.72 10.09 -17.36
N GLN A 18 -3.09 11.31 -17.72
CA GLN A 18 -2.25 12.45 -17.44
C GLN A 18 -2.15 12.71 -15.93
N ALA A 19 -3.25 12.59 -15.22
CA ALA A 19 -3.24 12.77 -13.79
C ALA A 19 -2.48 11.64 -13.12
N ASN A 20 -2.55 10.42 -13.66
CA ASN A 20 -1.78 9.31 -13.13
C ASN A 20 -0.29 9.56 -13.29
N ALA A 21 0.13 10.12 -14.41
CA ALA A 21 1.53 10.46 -14.61
C ALA A 21 1.99 11.50 -13.60
N THR A 22 1.12 12.49 -13.31
CA THR A 22 1.44 13.48 -12.28
C THR A 22 1.61 12.83 -10.93
N ASN A 23 0.75 11.85 -10.61
CA ASN A 23 0.87 11.14 -9.34
C ASN A 23 2.17 10.36 -9.23
N PHE A 24 2.61 9.75 -10.32
CA PHE A 24 3.90 9.06 -10.32
C PHE A 24 5.05 10.02 -10.05
N TRP A 25 5.01 11.20 -10.67
CA TRP A 25 6.02 12.21 -10.42
C TRP A 25 6.04 12.63 -8.97
N GLU A 26 4.86 12.86 -8.40
CA GLU A 26 4.75 13.22 -7.00
C GLU A 26 5.30 12.11 -6.11
N TYR A 27 4.93 10.88 -6.41
CA TYR A 27 5.39 9.74 -5.64
C TYR A 27 6.91 9.63 -5.68
N ALA A 28 7.51 9.88 -6.84
CA ALA A 28 8.96 9.75 -6.98
C ALA A 28 9.74 10.66 -6.04
N GLN A 29 9.11 11.71 -5.54
CA GLN A 29 9.75 12.69 -4.67
C GLN A 29 9.32 12.56 -3.21
N LYS A 30 8.40 11.67 -2.91
CA LYS A 30 7.87 11.54 -1.54
C LYS A 30 8.36 10.25 -0.90
N PRO A 31 8.59 10.27 0.43
CA PRO A 31 9.01 9.05 1.11
C PRO A 31 7.91 8.01 1.17
N TYR A 32 6.65 8.42 1.15
CA TYR A 32 5.55 7.46 1.17
C TYR A 32 4.31 8.06 0.53
N VAL A 33 3.37 7.17 0.20
CA VAL A 33 2.04 7.54 -0.27
C VAL A 33 1.04 6.82 0.62
N GLY A 34 -0.07 7.49 0.93
CA GLY A 34 -1.03 6.96 1.88
C GLY A 34 -0.65 7.41 3.29
N MET A 35 -0.70 6.49 4.24
CA MET A 35 -0.38 6.81 5.62
C MET A 35 1.09 6.49 5.89
N ALA A 36 1.75 7.29 6.73
CA ALA A 36 3.12 7.00 7.12
C ALA A 36 3.15 5.71 7.94
N TYR A 37 4.26 4.97 7.84
CA TYR A 37 4.37 3.69 8.52
C TYR A 37 4.14 3.79 10.03
N SER A 38 4.80 4.75 10.69
CA SER A 38 4.65 4.90 12.13
C SER A 38 3.24 5.29 12.51
N GLU A 39 2.59 6.07 11.68
CA GLU A 39 1.21 6.45 11.91
C GLU A 39 0.28 5.25 11.76
N ALA A 40 0.50 4.46 10.71
CA ALA A 40 -0.33 3.28 10.46
C ALA A 40 -0.21 2.25 11.59
N LEU A 41 0.99 2.11 12.16
CA LEU A 41 1.19 1.20 13.29
C LEU A 41 0.39 1.61 14.52
N ASN A 42 0.09 2.88 14.67
CA ASN A 42 -0.62 3.40 15.83
C ASN A 42 -2.12 3.47 15.62
N GLN A 43 -2.60 3.05 14.46
CA GLN A 43 -4.04 2.98 14.20
C GLN A 43 -4.56 1.62 14.63
N GLU A 44 -5.88 1.52 14.78
CA GLU A 44 -6.49 0.26 15.16
C GLU A 44 -6.70 -0.67 13.98
N LEU A 45 -6.66 -0.14 12.78
CA LEU A 45 -6.90 -0.94 11.59
C LEU A 45 -5.62 -1.64 11.14
N PRO A 46 -5.74 -2.84 10.58
CA PRO A 46 -4.59 -3.43 9.89
C PRO A 46 -4.30 -2.62 8.64
N PHE A 47 -3.13 -2.82 8.06
CA PHE A 47 -2.81 -2.07 6.85
C PHE A 47 -1.95 -2.89 5.90
N LEU A 48 -1.98 -2.48 4.63
CA LEU A 48 -1.09 -3.01 3.63
C LEU A 48 0.15 -2.15 3.59
N LEU A 49 1.30 -2.78 3.72
CA LEU A 49 2.59 -2.10 3.59
C LEU A 49 3.19 -2.53 2.27
N ILE A 50 3.49 -1.57 1.42
CA ILE A 50 3.94 -1.84 0.06
C ILE A 50 5.27 -1.15 -0.15
N PHE A 51 6.28 -1.92 -0.57
CA PHE A 51 7.57 -1.36 -0.96
C PHE A 51 7.62 -1.32 -2.47
N ALA A 52 7.91 -0.17 -3.02
CA ALA A 52 7.94 -0.01 -4.47
C ALA A 52 9.02 0.96 -4.89
N GLU A 53 9.59 0.71 -6.06
CA GLU A 53 10.59 1.59 -6.66
C GLU A 53 9.88 2.50 -7.66
N PRO A 54 9.85 3.82 -7.42
CA PRO A 54 9.06 4.72 -8.26
C PRO A 54 9.56 4.84 -9.70
N LYS A 55 10.80 4.46 -9.95
CA LYS A 55 11.32 4.52 -11.31
C LYS A 55 10.71 3.46 -12.21
N ASN A 56 10.13 2.43 -11.62
CA ASN A 56 9.53 1.36 -12.41
C ASN A 56 8.06 1.66 -12.65
N ILE A 57 7.79 2.46 -13.65
CA ILE A 57 6.44 2.91 -13.98
C ILE A 57 5.53 1.74 -14.34
N VAL A 58 6.09 0.73 -15.01
CA VAL A 58 5.29 -0.44 -15.39
C VAL A 58 4.76 -1.16 -14.14
N VAL A 59 5.62 -1.33 -13.16
CA VAL A 59 5.22 -1.98 -11.91
C VAL A 59 4.20 -1.13 -11.18
N LEU A 60 4.44 0.19 -11.11
CA LEU A 60 3.50 1.08 -10.43
C LEU A 60 2.13 1.05 -11.10
N SER A 61 2.09 1.01 -12.43
CA SER A 61 0.81 1.00 -13.13
C SER A 61 0.01 -0.27 -12.85
N LYS A 62 0.68 -1.37 -12.56
CA LYS A 62 0.00 -2.60 -12.18
C LYS A 62 -0.42 -2.59 -10.71
N LEU A 63 0.32 -1.87 -9.90
CA LEU A 63 0.06 -1.80 -8.47
C LEU A 63 -1.12 -0.88 -8.14
N MET A 64 -1.27 0.22 -8.87
CA MET A 64 -2.29 1.20 -8.56
C MET A 64 -3.72 0.65 -8.54
N PRO A 65 -4.12 -0.22 -9.47
CA PRO A 65 -5.47 -0.78 -9.38
C PRO A 65 -5.70 -1.57 -8.09
N LEU A 66 -4.66 -2.19 -7.54
CA LEU A 66 -4.78 -2.92 -6.28
C LEU A 66 -5.00 -1.95 -5.13
N VAL A 67 -4.25 -0.84 -5.12
CA VAL A 67 -4.39 0.18 -4.10
C VAL A 67 -5.77 0.80 -4.15
N GLU A 68 -6.26 1.09 -5.35
CA GLU A 68 -7.60 1.65 -5.50
C GLU A 68 -8.68 0.69 -5.00
N MET A 69 -8.51 -0.59 -5.27
CA MET A 69 -9.47 -1.59 -4.80
C MET A 69 -9.50 -1.62 -3.28
N VAL A 70 -8.34 -1.57 -2.63
CA VAL A 70 -8.29 -1.57 -1.17
C VAL A 70 -8.96 -0.31 -0.64
N TYR A 71 -8.68 0.83 -1.25
CA TYR A 71 -9.28 2.07 -0.80
C TYR A 71 -10.81 2.05 -0.96
N ASN A 72 -11.28 1.59 -2.11
CA ASN A 72 -12.71 1.65 -2.40
C ASN A 72 -13.52 0.55 -1.71
N ASP A 73 -13.01 -0.68 -1.72
CA ASP A 73 -13.77 -1.83 -1.24
C ASP A 73 -13.57 -2.11 0.25
N PHE A 74 -12.49 -1.60 0.84
CA PHE A 74 -12.17 -1.86 2.24
C PHE A 74 -12.02 -0.57 3.04
N LYS A 75 -12.69 0.48 2.61
CA LYS A 75 -12.66 1.76 3.30
C LYS A 75 -13.11 1.58 4.75
N GLY A 76 -12.32 2.10 5.68
CA GLY A 76 -12.63 1.94 7.08
C GLY A 76 -12.24 0.59 7.66
N GLN A 77 -11.67 -0.30 6.84
CA GLN A 77 -11.24 -1.62 7.31
C GLN A 77 -9.74 -1.81 7.21
N TYR A 78 -9.09 -1.15 6.27
CA TYR A 78 -7.64 -1.23 6.07
C TYR A 78 -7.08 0.14 5.76
N ASN A 79 -5.89 0.40 6.27
CA ASN A 79 -5.09 1.53 5.80
C ASN A 79 -4.07 0.99 4.79
N PHE A 80 -3.33 1.87 4.14
CA PHE A 80 -2.23 1.45 3.30
C PHE A 80 -1.07 2.43 3.41
N CYS A 81 0.12 1.92 3.20
CA CYS A 81 1.35 2.69 3.27
C CYS A 81 2.26 2.21 2.14
N ILE A 82 2.52 3.06 1.15
CA ILE A 82 3.40 2.72 0.04
C ILE A 82 4.72 3.42 0.28
N ILE A 83 5.77 2.64 0.47
CA ILE A 83 7.10 3.15 0.81
C ILE A 83 7.93 3.28 -0.46
N ASN A 84 8.50 4.46 -0.63
CA ASN A 84 9.40 4.75 -1.73
C ASN A 84 10.79 4.25 -1.35
N THR A 85 11.24 3.16 -1.99
CA THR A 85 12.51 2.53 -1.61
C THR A 85 13.72 3.32 -2.07
N SER A 86 13.55 4.35 -2.89
CA SER A 86 14.67 5.15 -3.36
C SER A 86 15.00 6.33 -2.44
N ILE A 87 14.21 6.56 -1.40
CA ILE A 87 14.42 7.66 -0.47
C ILE A 87 15.19 7.16 0.74
N GLU A 88 16.28 7.85 1.04
CA GLU A 88 17.20 7.43 2.10
C GLU A 88 16.55 7.30 3.46
N GLU A 89 15.60 8.17 3.77
CA GLU A 89 14.97 8.11 5.09
C GLU A 89 14.20 6.80 5.31
N ASN A 90 13.97 6.00 4.27
CA ASN A 90 13.29 4.72 4.39
C ASN A 90 14.26 3.54 4.49
N ASP A 91 15.57 3.81 4.49
CA ASP A 91 16.56 2.72 4.45
C ASP A 91 16.44 1.74 5.61
N GLU A 92 16.20 2.24 6.81
CA GLU A 92 16.08 1.36 7.97
C GLU A 92 14.85 0.47 7.88
N LEU A 93 13.75 1.02 7.39
CA LEU A 93 12.53 0.25 7.23
C LEU A 93 12.71 -0.82 6.16
N VAL A 94 13.36 -0.46 5.05
CA VAL A 94 13.66 -1.41 4.00
C VAL A 94 14.55 -2.53 4.52
N LYS A 95 15.56 -2.18 5.32
CA LYS A 95 16.45 -3.19 5.89
C LYS A 95 15.70 -4.12 6.83
N PHE A 96 14.81 -3.58 7.62
CA PHE A 96 14.07 -4.38 8.59
C PHE A 96 13.22 -5.45 7.88
N PHE A 97 12.47 -5.06 6.86
CA PHE A 97 11.61 -5.99 6.13
C PHE A 97 12.40 -6.80 5.10
N ASN A 98 13.48 -6.22 4.58
CA ASN A 98 14.37 -6.88 3.63
C ASN A 98 13.62 -7.54 2.47
N PRO A 99 12.81 -6.78 1.73
CA PRO A 99 12.06 -7.37 0.61
C PRO A 99 13.00 -7.89 -0.47
N GLN A 100 12.79 -9.13 -0.87
CA GLN A 100 13.67 -9.77 -1.85
C GLN A 100 13.35 -9.34 -3.27
N LYS A 101 12.13 -8.91 -3.52
CA LYS A 101 11.70 -8.43 -4.83
C LYS A 101 10.77 -7.26 -4.63
N LEU A 102 10.74 -6.36 -5.61
CA LEU A 102 9.85 -5.22 -5.58
C LEU A 102 8.89 -5.30 -6.76
N PRO A 103 7.63 -4.93 -6.59
CA PRO A 103 7.04 -4.46 -5.35
C PRO A 103 6.86 -5.61 -4.36
N ALA A 104 6.86 -5.29 -3.08
CA ALA A 104 6.61 -6.27 -2.04
C ALA A 104 5.42 -5.78 -1.22
N LEU A 105 4.45 -6.66 -1.01
CA LEU A 105 3.25 -6.35 -0.26
C LEU A 105 3.25 -7.16 1.03
N TYR A 106 3.03 -6.46 2.15
CA TYR A 106 2.92 -7.11 3.46
C TYR A 106 1.58 -6.72 4.07
N LEU A 107 0.97 -7.67 4.75
CA LEU A 107 -0.23 -7.42 5.53
C LEU A 107 0.18 -7.29 6.99
N ILE A 108 -0.10 -6.15 7.58
CA ILE A 108 0.33 -5.85 8.95
C ILE A 108 -0.86 -5.94 9.89
N ASP A 109 -0.73 -6.78 10.91
CA ASP A 109 -1.72 -6.86 11.98
C ASP A 109 -1.27 -5.92 13.10
N THR A 110 -1.94 -4.79 13.22
CA THR A 110 -1.53 -3.77 14.17
C THR A 110 -1.76 -4.16 15.62
N HIS A 111 -2.72 -5.07 15.87
CA HIS A 111 -2.98 -5.52 17.24
C HIS A 111 -1.91 -6.49 17.71
N LYS A 112 -1.58 -7.46 16.87
CA LYS A 112 -0.59 -8.47 17.22
C LYS A 112 0.83 -8.03 16.92
N ARG A 113 0.99 -6.92 16.20
CA ARG A 113 2.30 -6.42 15.77
C ARG A 113 3.06 -7.47 14.96
N THR A 114 2.35 -8.14 14.06
CA THR A 114 2.92 -9.14 13.18
C THR A 114 2.71 -8.74 11.73
N TYR A 115 3.47 -9.35 10.85
CA TYR A 115 3.32 -9.08 9.42
C TYR A 115 3.39 -10.39 8.63
N THR A 116 2.75 -10.37 7.46
CA THR A 116 2.72 -11.52 6.57
C THR A 116 3.03 -11.02 5.16
N LEU A 117 4.01 -11.64 4.52
CA LEU A 117 4.31 -11.33 3.13
C LEU A 117 3.23 -11.93 2.24
N ILE A 118 2.67 -11.11 1.36
CA ILE A 118 1.69 -11.59 0.38
C ILE A 118 2.47 -11.99 -0.86
N GLU A 119 2.36 -13.24 -1.24
CA GLU A 119 3.09 -13.76 -2.39
C GLU A 119 2.64 -13.12 -3.69
N LYS A 120 3.55 -13.01 -4.64
CA LYS A 120 3.31 -12.32 -5.89
C LYS A 120 2.12 -12.90 -6.67
N LYS A 121 1.85 -14.19 -6.53
CA LYS A 121 0.73 -14.82 -7.23
C LYS A 121 -0.62 -14.23 -6.83
N TYR A 122 -0.67 -13.50 -5.71
CA TYR A 122 -1.91 -12.88 -5.23
C TYR A 122 -2.00 -11.40 -5.62
N TYR A 123 -1.11 -10.91 -6.47
CA TYR A 123 -1.11 -9.51 -6.85
C TYR A 123 -2.10 -9.25 -7.99
N ASN A 124 -3.37 -9.53 -7.73
CA ASN A 124 -4.46 -9.17 -8.62
C ASN A 124 -5.67 -8.87 -7.75
N LYS A 125 -6.63 -8.12 -8.29
CA LYS A 125 -7.73 -7.62 -7.48
C LYS A 125 -8.53 -8.71 -6.81
N HIS A 126 -8.86 -9.76 -7.56
CA HIS A 126 -9.70 -10.81 -7.00
C HIS A 126 -8.99 -11.57 -5.88
N ALA A 127 -7.76 -11.98 -6.12
CA ALA A 127 -7.02 -12.75 -5.13
C ALA A 127 -6.70 -11.92 -3.89
N LEU A 128 -6.30 -10.67 -4.08
CA LEU A 128 -5.98 -9.81 -2.95
C LEU A 128 -7.23 -9.51 -2.12
N LYS A 129 -8.35 -9.24 -2.80
CA LYS A 129 -9.61 -8.99 -2.10
C LYS A 129 -10.00 -10.20 -1.24
N ASN A 130 -9.80 -11.39 -1.77
CA ASN A 130 -10.12 -12.62 -1.05
C ASN A 130 -9.26 -12.76 0.21
N ILE A 131 -7.95 -12.49 0.09
CA ILE A 131 -7.05 -12.53 1.24
C ILE A 131 -7.45 -11.52 2.30
N LEU A 132 -7.75 -10.30 1.89
CA LEU A 132 -8.12 -9.26 2.85
C LEU A 132 -9.42 -9.58 3.56
N THR A 133 -10.37 -10.16 2.84
CA THR A 133 -11.64 -10.57 3.43
C THR A 133 -11.41 -11.68 4.45
N LYS A 134 -10.60 -12.68 4.10
CA LYS A 134 -10.32 -13.77 5.01
C LYS A 134 -9.59 -13.30 6.27
N PHE A 135 -8.67 -12.38 6.11
CA PHE A 135 -7.95 -11.85 7.26
C PHE A 135 -8.90 -11.15 8.23
N LYS A 136 -9.81 -10.33 7.71
CA LYS A 136 -10.78 -9.63 8.57
C LYS A 136 -11.71 -10.60 9.29
N ASN A 137 -11.99 -11.73 8.66
CA ASN A 137 -12.87 -12.74 9.25
C ASN A 137 -12.11 -13.71 10.15
N GLY A 138 -10.81 -13.56 10.28
CA GLY A 138 -10.02 -14.44 11.13
C GLY A 138 -9.77 -15.82 10.54
N THR A 139 -9.95 -15.97 9.22
CA THR A 139 -9.86 -17.30 8.58
C THR A 139 -8.70 -17.40 7.59
N LEU A 140 -7.77 -16.44 7.60
CA LEU A 140 -6.72 -16.42 6.60
C LEU A 140 -5.84 -17.67 6.61
N PHE A 141 -5.58 -18.20 7.78
CA PHE A 141 -4.69 -19.36 7.92
C PHE A 141 -5.45 -20.66 8.21
N ASP A 142 -6.74 -20.67 8.00
CA ASP A 142 -7.56 -21.86 8.25
C ASP A 142 -7.68 -22.81 7.05
#